data_ec4a276ce1e3ceb25a508d9e70c628c8
#
_entry.id   ec4a276ce1e3ceb25a508d9e70c628c8
#
_cell.length_a   1.000
_cell.length_b   1.000
_cell.length_c   1.000
_cell.angle_alpha   90.00
_cell.angle_beta   90.00
_cell.angle_gamma   90.00
#
_symmetry.space_group_name_H-M   'P 1'
#
loop_
_entity.id
_entity.type
_entity.pdbx_description
1 polymer ?
#
loop_
_entity_poly.entity_id
_entity_poly.type
_entity_poly.pdbx_seq_one_letter_code
_entity_poly.pdbx_strand_id
1 'polypeptide(L)'
;MPSALAKINIYAFEANGFDADPSELIVNTQEYAMPRLRVADHQFFASEGSSITLGKNGKLTLALQNFGSKTARNVKLNFKLPNNVFTTDVPEMTIDSIAPGDVATLDYGFLVNKRFDEDSVAVMLAVTESTRSAFLNEAYKVKVGDYLTAASTMNLSGNVIARKAVAKDFSLTFKSELMEDIPVGAVNRHRYALIIGNEDYSMTGANAEINVPYAVNDAMVFREYCIRTFGVPDNQIKVVPNATAGMMHEQLDWLVNMASTDPEAELIFYYSGHGNNDEATKEPYLLPVDITGKNIRLGICLLYTSPS
;
A
#
# COMPACT_ATOMS: atom_id res chain seq x y z
N MET A 1 -8.27 -1.90 -37.62
CA MET A 1 -6.92 -1.37 -37.33
C MET A 1 -6.31 -0.94 -38.66
N PRO A 2 -5.74 0.24 -38.78
CA PRO A 2 -5.09 0.63 -40.04
C PRO A 2 -3.87 -0.26 -40.25
N SER A 3 -3.87 -0.99 -41.38
CA SER A 3 -2.69 -1.67 -41.89
C SER A 3 -1.92 -0.71 -42.78
N ALA A 4 -0.63 -0.59 -42.59
CA ALA A 4 0.25 0.20 -43.43
C ALA A 4 1.18 -0.75 -44.21
N LEU A 5 1.55 -0.34 -45.43
CA LEU A 5 2.59 -1.02 -46.20
C LEU A 5 3.94 -0.35 -45.90
N ALA A 6 4.89 -1.11 -45.37
CA ALA A 6 6.26 -0.65 -45.24
C ALA A 6 7.08 -1.21 -46.42
N LYS A 7 7.89 -0.34 -47.04
CA LYS A 7 8.80 -0.70 -48.10
C LYS A 7 10.22 -0.75 -47.52
N ILE A 8 10.88 -1.88 -47.67
CA ILE A 8 12.27 -2.08 -47.29
C ILE A 8 13.07 -2.23 -48.56
N ASN A 9 13.96 -1.29 -48.88
CA ASN A 9 14.88 -1.39 -49.98
C ASN A 9 16.15 -2.06 -49.51
N ILE A 10 16.53 -3.14 -50.21
CA ILE A 10 17.73 -3.93 -49.91
C ILE A 10 18.74 -3.64 -51.01
N TYR A 11 19.92 -3.17 -50.62
CA TYR A 11 21.06 -2.92 -51.48
C TYR A 11 22.18 -3.86 -51.07
N ALA A 12 22.79 -4.54 -52.05
CA ALA A 12 23.98 -5.34 -51.80
C ALA A 12 25.12 -4.78 -52.67
N PHE A 13 26.22 -4.42 -51.98
CA PHE A 13 27.41 -3.88 -52.62
C PHE A 13 28.57 -4.87 -52.51
N GLU A 14 29.35 -4.99 -53.58
CA GLU A 14 30.57 -5.78 -53.54
C GLU A 14 31.80 -4.93 -53.91
N ALA A 15 32.99 -5.36 -53.44
CA ALA A 15 34.20 -4.54 -53.49
C ALA A 15 34.73 -4.27 -54.91
N ASN A 16 34.30 -5.05 -55.91
CA ASN A 16 34.79 -4.94 -57.30
C ASN A 16 33.78 -4.22 -58.22
N GLY A 17 32.69 -3.70 -57.65
CA GLY A 17 31.70 -2.87 -58.36
C GLY A 17 30.65 -3.69 -59.14
N PHE A 18 30.49 -4.98 -58.85
CA PHE A 18 29.40 -5.81 -59.37
C PHE A 18 28.24 -5.86 -58.36
N ASP A 19 27.72 -4.66 -58.07
CA ASP A 19 26.62 -4.51 -57.11
C ASP A 19 25.34 -5.19 -57.65
N ALA A 20 24.58 -5.79 -56.76
CA ALA A 20 23.29 -6.36 -57.13
C ALA A 20 22.24 -5.26 -57.36
N ASP A 21 21.30 -5.50 -58.26
CA ASP A 21 20.16 -4.60 -58.46
C ASP A 21 19.38 -4.46 -57.12
N PRO A 22 18.94 -3.26 -56.80
CA PRO A 22 18.13 -3.04 -55.60
C PRO A 22 16.86 -3.89 -55.60
N SER A 23 16.63 -4.60 -54.48
CA SER A 23 15.40 -5.34 -54.25
C SER A 23 14.48 -4.59 -53.31
N GLU A 24 13.19 -4.52 -53.65
CA GLU A 24 12.15 -3.95 -52.81
C GLU A 24 11.37 -5.07 -52.12
N LEU A 25 11.32 -5.06 -50.78
CA LEU A 25 10.46 -5.93 -49.99
C LEU A 25 9.28 -5.10 -49.44
N ILE A 26 8.06 -5.51 -49.81
CA ILE A 26 6.83 -4.90 -49.31
C ILE A 26 6.34 -5.75 -48.15
N VAL A 27 6.24 -5.13 -46.96
CA VAL A 27 5.80 -5.80 -45.72
C VAL A 27 4.50 -5.17 -45.23
N ASN A 28 3.49 -5.99 -45.01
CA ASN A 28 2.28 -5.54 -44.33
C ASN A 28 2.61 -5.33 -42.82
N THR A 29 2.52 -4.11 -42.41
CA THR A 29 2.68 -3.77 -40.98
C THR A 29 1.33 -3.54 -40.33
N GLN A 30 1.16 -4.02 -39.14
CA GLN A 30 -0.01 -3.78 -38.33
C GLN A 30 0.45 -3.08 -37.06
N GLU A 31 -0.34 -2.08 -36.63
CA GLU A 31 -0.07 -1.43 -35.34
C GLU A 31 -0.09 -2.48 -34.21
N TYR A 32 1.00 -2.55 -33.46
CA TYR A 32 1.07 -3.45 -32.31
C TYR A 32 0.25 -2.87 -31.18
N ALA A 33 -0.93 -3.45 -30.96
CA ALA A 33 -1.81 -3.04 -29.87
C ALA A 33 -1.18 -3.35 -28.52
N MET A 34 -0.92 -2.30 -27.72
CA MET A 34 -0.34 -2.45 -26.38
C MET A 34 -1.05 -1.52 -25.38
N PRO A 35 -1.08 -1.87 -24.10
CA PRO A 35 -1.47 -0.93 -23.05
C PRO A 35 -0.38 0.15 -22.93
N ARG A 36 -0.80 1.37 -22.56
CA ARG A 36 0.09 2.48 -22.20
C ARG A 36 -0.51 3.17 -21.00
N LEU A 37 0.22 3.17 -19.90
CA LEU A 37 -0.24 3.76 -18.64
C LEU A 37 0.45 5.11 -18.40
N ARG A 38 -0.31 6.05 -17.85
CA ARG A 38 0.21 7.32 -17.33
C ARG A 38 -0.62 7.77 -16.14
N VAL A 39 -0.05 8.53 -15.24
CA VAL A 39 -0.83 9.30 -14.28
C VAL A 39 -1.37 10.55 -14.98
N ALA A 40 -2.68 10.60 -15.15
CA ALA A 40 -3.37 11.71 -15.81
C ALA A 40 -3.46 12.93 -14.90
N ASP A 41 -3.62 12.69 -13.58
CA ASP A 41 -3.66 13.72 -12.55
C ASP A 41 -3.31 13.15 -11.18
N HIS A 42 -2.86 14.01 -10.26
CA HIS A 42 -2.58 13.65 -8.88
C HIS A 42 -2.83 14.82 -7.93
N GLN A 43 -3.18 14.50 -6.69
CA GLN A 43 -3.43 15.51 -5.68
C GLN A 43 -3.08 15.02 -4.28
N PHE A 44 -2.48 15.89 -3.47
CA PHE A 44 -2.23 15.63 -2.06
C PHE A 44 -3.33 16.24 -1.19
N PHE A 45 -3.69 15.50 -0.14
CA PHE A 45 -4.64 15.93 0.87
C PHE A 45 -4.02 15.77 2.27
N ALA A 46 -4.32 16.70 3.15
CA ALA A 46 -4.05 16.56 4.57
C ALA A 46 -5.25 15.89 5.26
N SER A 47 -5.01 15.03 6.23
CA SER A 47 -6.10 14.45 7.05
C SER A 47 -6.75 15.48 7.98
N GLU A 48 -5.96 16.46 8.39
CA GLU A 48 -6.39 17.56 9.26
C GLU A 48 -5.81 18.88 8.75
N GLY A 49 -6.63 19.91 8.72
CA GLY A 49 -6.22 21.23 8.23
C GLY A 49 -6.02 21.28 6.71
N SER A 50 -5.15 22.17 6.27
CA SER A 50 -4.91 22.48 4.86
C SER A 50 -3.45 22.29 4.41
N SER A 51 -2.63 21.62 5.21
CA SER A 51 -1.22 21.37 4.88
C SER A 51 -0.76 20.01 5.43
N ILE A 52 0.17 19.36 4.74
CA ILE A 52 0.87 18.18 5.27
C ILE A 52 1.80 18.63 6.38
N THR A 53 1.63 18.10 7.59
CA THR A 53 2.41 18.48 8.76
C THR A 53 3.02 17.27 9.46
N LEU A 54 4.08 17.50 10.24
CA LEU A 54 4.75 16.46 11.00
C LEU A 54 3.81 15.84 12.06
N GLY A 55 3.86 14.54 12.18
CA GLY A 55 3.02 13.76 13.10
C GLY A 55 1.56 13.60 12.65
N LYS A 56 1.24 13.95 11.40
CA LYS A 56 -0.11 13.84 10.84
C LYS A 56 -0.13 13.01 9.58
N ASN A 57 -1.30 12.45 9.29
CA ASN A 57 -1.55 11.68 8.08
C ASN A 57 -1.73 12.61 6.87
N GLY A 58 -1.26 12.14 5.75
CA GLY A 58 -1.51 12.70 4.43
C GLY A 58 -2.04 11.63 3.49
N LYS A 59 -2.55 12.07 2.37
CA LYS A 59 -3.07 11.18 1.32
C LYS A 59 -2.68 11.72 -0.05
N LEU A 60 -2.21 10.82 -0.92
CA LEU A 60 -2.01 11.07 -2.34
C LEU A 60 -3.15 10.40 -3.11
N THR A 61 -3.93 11.15 -3.85
CA THR A 61 -4.92 10.63 -4.80
C THR A 61 -4.32 10.68 -6.20
N LEU A 62 -4.41 9.57 -6.92
CA LEU A 62 -3.88 9.41 -8.27
C LEU A 62 -4.99 9.01 -9.25
N ALA A 63 -4.91 9.51 -10.48
CA ALA A 63 -5.72 9.11 -11.61
C ALA A 63 -4.83 8.41 -12.65
N LEU A 64 -4.84 7.09 -12.68
CA LEU A 64 -4.06 6.27 -13.62
C LEU A 64 -4.88 5.97 -14.86
N GLN A 65 -4.44 6.45 -16.03
CA GLN A 65 -5.14 6.29 -17.31
C GLN A 65 -4.41 5.32 -18.24
N ASN A 66 -5.17 4.46 -18.91
CA ASN A 66 -4.68 3.68 -20.05
C ASN A 66 -4.99 4.42 -21.35
N PHE A 67 -4.01 5.09 -21.94
CA PHE A 67 -4.11 5.77 -23.23
C PHE A 67 -3.64 4.89 -24.41
N GLY A 68 -3.35 3.62 -24.14
CA GLY A 68 -3.01 2.63 -25.16
C GLY A 68 -4.23 2.06 -25.87
N SER A 69 -3.98 1.16 -26.81
CA SER A 69 -5.01 0.50 -27.64
C SER A 69 -5.44 -0.87 -27.11
N LYS A 70 -4.81 -1.37 -26.03
CA LYS A 70 -5.12 -2.66 -25.41
C LYS A 70 -5.36 -2.49 -23.89
N THR A 71 -6.21 -3.35 -23.35
CA THR A 71 -6.48 -3.38 -21.90
C THR A 71 -5.20 -3.74 -21.13
N ALA A 72 -4.81 -2.91 -20.17
CA ALA A 72 -3.81 -3.24 -19.16
C ALA A 72 -4.43 -4.19 -18.14
N ARG A 73 -3.75 -5.29 -17.80
CA ARG A 73 -4.23 -6.32 -16.86
C ARG A 73 -3.23 -6.53 -15.74
N ASN A 74 -3.73 -6.88 -14.54
CA ASN A 74 -2.93 -7.09 -13.34
C ASN A 74 -1.95 -5.93 -13.14
N VAL A 75 -2.51 -4.71 -13.15
CA VAL A 75 -1.74 -3.48 -12.98
C VAL A 75 -1.31 -3.39 -11.52
N LYS A 76 -0.02 -3.49 -11.26
CA LYS A 76 0.57 -3.40 -9.93
C LYS A 76 1.16 -2.02 -9.73
N LEU A 77 0.80 -1.40 -8.61
CA LEU A 77 1.32 -0.12 -8.17
C LEU A 77 2.13 -0.34 -6.90
N ASN A 78 3.41 -0.03 -6.96
CA ASN A 78 4.33 -0.10 -5.82
C ASN A 78 4.71 1.31 -5.39
N PHE A 79 4.46 1.63 -4.13
CA PHE A 79 4.79 2.92 -3.55
C PHE A 79 6.03 2.79 -2.67
N LYS A 80 6.94 3.78 -2.81
CA LYS A 80 8.10 3.91 -1.94
C LYS A 80 8.12 5.31 -1.34
N LEU A 81 8.22 5.37 -0.03
CA LEU A 81 8.26 6.60 0.75
C LEU A 81 9.69 6.90 1.22
N PRO A 82 10.03 8.18 1.50
CA PRO A 82 11.31 8.54 2.10
C PRO A 82 11.39 8.08 3.56
N ASN A 83 12.58 8.17 4.14
CA ASN A 83 12.78 7.87 5.56
C ASN A 83 11.87 8.71 6.44
N ASN A 84 11.39 8.13 7.55
CA ASN A 84 10.47 8.78 8.49
C ASN A 84 9.09 9.18 7.90
N VAL A 85 8.72 8.63 6.75
CA VAL A 85 7.35 8.67 6.22
C VAL A 85 6.88 7.23 6.05
N PHE A 86 5.72 6.90 6.61
CA PHE A 86 5.21 5.53 6.67
C PHE A 86 3.88 5.41 5.95
N THR A 87 3.67 4.31 5.25
CA THR A 87 2.36 4.07 4.63
C THR A 87 1.31 3.76 5.69
N THR A 88 0.12 4.30 5.52
CA THR A 88 -1.09 3.91 6.29
C THR A 88 -2.00 2.98 5.45
N ASP A 89 -1.55 2.63 4.25
CA ASP A 89 -2.20 1.70 3.34
C ASP A 89 -1.27 0.52 3.00
N VAL A 90 -1.76 -0.40 2.18
CA VAL A 90 -0.93 -1.47 1.64
C VAL A 90 0.11 -0.88 0.66
N PRO A 91 1.37 -1.31 0.72
CA PRO A 91 2.45 -0.75 -0.11
C PRO A 91 2.35 -1.15 -1.59
N GLU A 92 1.73 -2.28 -1.87
CA GLU A 92 1.44 -2.75 -3.22
C GLU A 92 -0.08 -2.79 -3.41
N MET A 93 -0.57 -2.07 -4.42
CA MET A 93 -1.96 -2.11 -4.85
C MET A 93 -2.06 -2.80 -6.20
N THR A 94 -3.15 -3.52 -6.44
CA THR A 94 -3.40 -4.19 -7.73
C THR A 94 -4.74 -3.74 -8.29
N ILE A 95 -4.75 -3.42 -9.60
CA ILE A 95 -5.95 -3.15 -10.38
C ILE A 95 -6.08 -4.25 -11.42
N ASP A 96 -7.18 -5.00 -11.43
CA ASP A 96 -7.37 -6.15 -12.31
C ASP A 96 -7.25 -5.79 -13.79
N SER A 97 -7.85 -4.66 -14.19
CA SER A 97 -7.77 -4.19 -15.57
C SER A 97 -8.14 -2.73 -15.71
N ILE A 98 -7.50 -2.05 -16.69
CA ILE A 98 -7.85 -0.71 -17.15
C ILE A 98 -8.01 -0.80 -18.66
N ALA A 99 -9.23 -0.61 -19.18
CA ALA A 99 -9.49 -0.66 -20.62
C ALA A 99 -8.92 0.58 -21.34
N PRO A 100 -8.75 0.53 -22.68
CA PRO A 100 -8.32 1.69 -23.44
C PRO A 100 -9.22 2.91 -23.19
N GLY A 101 -8.60 4.04 -22.83
CA GLY A 101 -9.28 5.29 -22.51
C GLY A 101 -9.78 5.40 -21.07
N ASP A 102 -9.90 4.30 -20.32
CA ASP A 102 -10.38 4.33 -18.94
C ASP A 102 -9.35 4.91 -17.98
N VAL A 103 -9.88 5.47 -16.88
CA VAL A 103 -9.11 6.05 -15.78
C VAL A 103 -9.46 5.33 -14.49
N ALA A 104 -8.46 4.84 -13.79
CA ALA A 104 -8.62 4.29 -12.44
C ALA A 104 -8.14 5.32 -11.41
N THR A 105 -9.01 5.69 -10.47
CA THR A 105 -8.64 6.56 -9.33
C THR A 105 -8.32 5.72 -8.11
N LEU A 106 -7.28 6.09 -7.38
CA LEU A 106 -6.84 5.41 -6.17
C LEU A 106 -6.29 6.42 -5.16
N ASP A 107 -6.46 6.10 -3.90
CA ASP A 107 -5.92 6.84 -2.77
C ASP A 107 -4.77 6.07 -2.15
N TYR A 108 -3.72 6.76 -1.73
CA TYR A 108 -2.59 6.20 -1.00
C TYR A 108 -2.30 7.07 0.23
N GLY A 109 -2.53 6.50 1.41
CA GLY A 109 -2.32 7.16 2.69
C GLY A 109 -0.89 7.02 3.20
N PHE A 110 -0.41 8.05 3.91
CA PHE A 110 0.88 8.04 4.57
C PHE A 110 0.88 8.91 5.84
N LEU A 111 1.77 8.59 6.77
CA LEU A 111 2.04 9.35 7.98
C LEU A 111 3.42 10.01 7.87
N VAL A 112 3.50 11.31 8.08
CA VAL A 112 4.78 12.03 8.18
C VAL A 112 5.20 12.07 9.65
N ASN A 113 6.23 11.29 10.00
CA ASN A 113 6.72 11.22 11.37
C ASN A 113 7.32 12.57 11.83
N LYS A 114 7.27 12.86 13.13
CA LYS A 114 7.87 14.07 13.72
C LYS A 114 9.40 14.17 13.55
N ARG A 115 10.06 13.05 13.19
CA ARG A 115 11.51 12.97 12.90
C ARG A 115 11.85 13.19 11.43
N PHE A 116 10.86 13.45 10.58
CA PHE A 116 11.10 13.76 9.17
C PHE A 116 11.79 15.12 9.09
N ASP A 117 12.95 15.17 8.45
CA ASP A 117 13.88 16.29 8.43
C ASP A 117 14.08 16.90 7.03
N GLU A 118 13.35 16.39 6.03
CA GLU A 118 13.36 16.96 4.69
C GLU A 118 12.22 17.99 4.51
N ASP A 119 12.39 18.92 3.57
CA ASP A 119 11.40 19.97 3.27
C ASP A 119 10.16 19.43 2.54
N SER A 120 10.27 18.28 1.88
CA SER A 120 9.21 17.75 1.00
C SER A 120 9.13 16.25 1.10
N VAL A 121 7.91 15.74 1.20
CA VAL A 121 7.62 14.30 1.08
C VAL A 121 7.59 13.93 -0.39
N ALA A 122 8.44 12.99 -0.79
CA ALA A 122 8.50 12.43 -2.14
C ALA A 122 7.91 11.01 -2.15
N VAL A 123 6.74 10.84 -2.75
CA VAL A 123 6.12 9.53 -2.96
C VAL A 123 6.56 9.00 -4.32
N MET A 124 7.37 7.95 -4.33
CA MET A 124 7.78 7.26 -5.55
C MET A 124 6.71 6.24 -5.93
N LEU A 125 6.29 6.23 -7.18
CA LEU A 125 5.34 5.28 -7.74
C LEU A 125 5.98 4.49 -8.86
N ALA A 126 6.01 3.16 -8.75
CA ALA A 126 6.32 2.25 -9.84
C ALA A 126 5.06 1.50 -10.25
N VAL A 127 4.71 1.53 -11.54
CA VAL A 127 3.56 0.81 -12.10
C VAL A 127 4.05 -0.20 -13.11
N THR A 128 3.54 -1.43 -13.01
CA THR A 128 3.79 -2.51 -13.98
C THR A 128 2.48 -3.20 -14.32
N GLU A 129 2.41 -3.90 -15.46
CA GLU A 129 1.25 -4.70 -15.85
C GLU A 129 1.71 -6.09 -16.39
N SER A 130 0.77 -6.99 -16.62
CA SER A 130 1.04 -8.40 -16.90
C SER A 130 1.95 -8.67 -18.11
N THR A 131 1.92 -7.82 -19.13
CA THR A 131 2.76 -7.99 -20.34
C THR A 131 4.10 -7.30 -20.24
N ARG A 132 4.31 -6.48 -19.18
CA ARG A 132 5.48 -5.61 -18.99
C ARG A 132 5.76 -4.65 -20.14
N SER A 133 4.78 -4.42 -21.01
CA SER A 133 4.90 -3.48 -22.13
C SER A 133 4.55 -2.05 -21.71
N ALA A 134 3.79 -1.87 -20.62
CA ALA A 134 3.56 -0.57 -19.99
C ALA A 134 4.19 -0.56 -18.61
N PHE A 135 5.12 0.37 -18.41
CA PHE A 135 5.73 0.59 -17.11
C PHE A 135 5.85 2.09 -16.85
N LEU A 136 5.72 2.49 -15.59
CA LEU A 136 5.81 3.86 -15.15
C LEU A 136 6.69 3.92 -13.90
N ASN A 137 7.51 4.96 -13.79
CA ASN A 137 8.29 5.22 -12.58
C ASN A 137 8.36 6.74 -12.39
N GLU A 138 7.59 7.26 -11.46
CA GLU A 138 7.41 8.69 -11.23
C GLU A 138 7.51 9.04 -9.75
N ALA A 139 7.82 10.31 -9.45
CA ALA A 139 7.89 10.84 -8.10
C ALA A 139 6.93 12.02 -7.95
N TYR A 140 6.07 11.95 -6.96
CA TYR A 140 5.15 13.01 -6.58
C TYR A 140 5.63 13.67 -5.30
N LYS A 141 5.73 14.99 -5.28
CA LYS A 141 6.29 15.72 -4.14
C LYS A 141 5.28 16.70 -3.58
N VAL A 142 5.23 16.76 -2.26
CA VAL A 142 4.47 17.76 -1.52
C VAL A 142 5.37 18.37 -0.44
N LYS A 143 5.38 19.68 -0.34
CA LYS A 143 6.19 20.38 0.66
C LYS A 143 5.47 20.35 2.00
N VAL A 144 6.23 20.08 3.07
CA VAL A 144 5.70 20.06 4.43
C VAL A 144 5.40 21.48 4.89
N GLY A 145 4.21 21.70 5.41
CA GLY A 145 3.74 23.01 5.89
C GLY A 145 3.13 23.92 4.83
N ASP A 146 3.33 23.66 3.55
CA ASP A 146 2.71 24.47 2.49
C ASP A 146 1.19 24.23 2.43
N TYR A 147 0.47 25.31 2.14
CA TYR A 147 -0.97 25.29 1.99
C TYR A 147 -1.37 24.49 0.74
N LEU A 148 -2.13 23.42 0.96
CA LEU A 148 -2.73 22.66 -0.14
C LEU A 148 -3.95 23.44 -0.66
N THR A 149 -3.91 23.86 -1.91
CA THR A 149 -5.09 24.46 -2.53
C THR A 149 -6.24 23.46 -2.51
N ALA A 150 -7.42 23.94 -2.09
CA ALA A 150 -8.61 23.10 -2.09
C ALA A 150 -8.81 22.46 -3.48
N ALA A 151 -9.16 21.18 -3.47
CA ALA A 151 -9.28 20.36 -4.66
C ALA A 151 -9.98 21.07 -5.81
N SER A 152 -9.22 21.41 -6.85
CA SER A 152 -9.82 21.52 -8.17
C SER A 152 -10.29 20.13 -8.57
N THR A 153 -11.52 19.99 -9.04
CA THR A 153 -12.02 18.73 -9.57
C THR A 153 -11.03 18.20 -10.61
N MET A 154 -10.55 16.96 -10.43
CA MET A 154 -9.69 16.32 -11.42
C MET A 154 -10.39 16.35 -12.78
N ASN A 155 -9.82 17.04 -13.76
CA ASN A 155 -10.34 17.10 -15.12
C ASN A 155 -9.94 15.82 -15.86
N LEU A 156 -10.72 14.77 -15.70
CA LEU A 156 -10.47 13.47 -16.31
C LEU A 156 -11.28 13.32 -17.59
N SER A 157 -10.61 13.08 -18.72
CA SER A 157 -11.26 12.71 -19.98
C SER A 157 -11.27 11.19 -20.10
N GLY A 158 -12.43 10.56 -19.97
CA GLY A 158 -12.60 9.10 -20.07
C GLY A 158 -13.61 8.56 -19.06
N ASN A 159 -13.90 7.26 -19.11
CA ASN A 159 -14.71 6.59 -18.09
C ASN A 159 -13.90 6.45 -16.80
N VAL A 160 -14.30 7.18 -15.77
CA VAL A 160 -13.66 7.12 -14.46
C VAL A 160 -14.17 5.90 -13.71
N ILE A 161 -13.28 4.95 -13.43
CA ILE A 161 -13.57 3.80 -12.60
C ILE A 161 -12.98 4.11 -11.22
N ALA A 162 -13.81 4.52 -10.27
CA ALA A 162 -13.40 4.64 -8.88
C ALA A 162 -13.14 3.23 -8.34
N ARG A 163 -11.89 2.90 -8.06
CA ARG A 163 -11.54 1.64 -7.39
C ARG A 163 -10.93 1.94 -6.04
N LYS A 164 -11.61 1.49 -5.00
CA LYS A 164 -10.99 1.34 -3.69
C LYS A 164 -9.91 0.27 -3.82
N ALA A 165 -8.71 0.50 -3.30
CA ALA A 165 -7.71 -0.54 -3.19
C ALA A 165 -8.38 -1.78 -2.57
N VAL A 166 -8.31 -2.90 -3.26
CA VAL A 166 -8.77 -4.15 -2.68
C VAL A 166 -7.69 -4.52 -1.67
N ALA A 167 -7.94 -4.21 -0.40
CA ALA A 167 -7.22 -4.86 0.68
C ALA A 167 -7.38 -6.36 0.43
N LYS A 168 -6.26 -7.09 0.43
CA LYS A 168 -6.27 -8.54 0.28
C LYS A 168 -7.24 -9.07 1.35
N ASP A 169 -8.32 -9.70 0.92
CA ASP A 169 -9.33 -10.23 1.84
C ASP A 169 -8.66 -11.42 2.55
N PHE A 170 -8.19 -11.19 3.77
CA PHE A 170 -7.66 -12.24 4.63
C PHE A 170 -8.83 -13.01 5.20
N SER A 171 -9.43 -13.88 4.38
CA SER A 171 -10.36 -14.88 4.88
C SER A 171 -9.58 -15.99 5.58
N LEU A 172 -10.08 -16.44 6.72
CA LEU A 172 -9.57 -17.63 7.40
C LEU A 172 -9.58 -18.82 6.43
N THR A 173 -8.39 -19.17 5.92
CA THR A 173 -8.19 -20.36 5.09
C THR A 173 -8.04 -21.64 5.93
N PHE A 174 -7.89 -21.50 7.24
CA PHE A 174 -7.64 -22.60 8.18
C PHE A 174 -8.65 -22.55 9.32
N LYS A 175 -9.43 -23.64 9.50
CA LYS A 175 -10.23 -23.86 10.70
C LYS A 175 -9.33 -24.42 11.79
N SER A 176 -8.96 -23.60 12.76
CA SER A 176 -8.25 -24.05 13.94
C SER A 176 -9.20 -24.86 14.83
N GLU A 177 -8.73 -25.98 15.39
CA GLU A 177 -9.46 -26.73 16.42
C GLU A 177 -9.83 -25.84 17.63
N LEU A 178 -9.05 -24.78 17.87
CA LEU A 178 -9.32 -23.77 18.90
C LEU A 178 -10.60 -22.94 18.66
N MET A 179 -11.21 -23.05 17.47
CA MET A 179 -12.46 -22.33 17.14
C MET A 179 -13.72 -23.16 17.43
N GLU A 180 -13.59 -24.47 17.73
CA GLU A 180 -14.78 -25.34 17.86
C GLU A 180 -15.50 -25.13 19.19
N ASP A 181 -14.78 -24.85 20.29
CA ASP A 181 -15.32 -24.73 21.65
C ASP A 181 -15.00 -23.39 22.31
N ILE A 182 -15.10 -22.27 21.58
CA ILE A 182 -14.85 -20.95 22.18
C ILE A 182 -15.95 -20.65 23.23
N PRO A 183 -15.58 -20.43 24.51
CA PRO A 183 -16.52 -20.07 25.55
C PRO A 183 -17.29 -18.79 25.22
N VAL A 184 -18.58 -18.73 25.56
CA VAL A 184 -19.43 -17.57 25.29
C VAL A 184 -19.58 -16.76 26.56
N GLY A 185 -19.13 -15.49 26.51
CA GLY A 185 -19.28 -14.48 27.55
C GLY A 185 -20.41 -13.50 27.27
N ALA A 186 -20.72 -12.66 28.26
CA ALA A 186 -21.68 -11.58 28.09
C ALA A 186 -21.08 -10.44 27.26
N VAL A 187 -21.91 -9.80 26.42
CA VAL A 187 -21.51 -8.62 25.63
C VAL A 187 -21.21 -7.46 26.58
N ASN A 188 -20.01 -6.88 26.44
CA ASN A 188 -19.61 -5.65 27.11
C ASN A 188 -19.38 -4.55 26.07
N ARG A 189 -20.22 -3.54 26.06
CA ARG A 189 -20.18 -2.42 25.10
C ARG A 189 -19.07 -1.40 25.37
N HIS A 190 -18.36 -1.51 26.47
CA HIS A 190 -17.22 -0.68 26.84
C HIS A 190 -15.88 -1.33 26.47
N ARG A 191 -15.89 -2.49 25.78
CA ARG A 191 -14.69 -3.16 25.31
C ARG A 191 -14.37 -2.81 23.88
N TYR A 192 -13.11 -2.46 23.65
CA TYR A 192 -12.53 -2.14 22.35
C TYR A 192 -11.30 -3.00 22.13
N ALA A 193 -11.12 -3.52 20.95
CA ALA A 193 -9.98 -4.40 20.65
C ALA A 193 -9.23 -3.93 19.40
N LEU A 194 -7.90 -3.86 19.51
CA LEU A 194 -6.96 -3.73 18.40
C LEU A 194 -6.13 -5.01 18.33
N ILE A 195 -6.18 -5.67 17.18
CA ILE A 195 -5.57 -6.96 16.95
C ILE A 195 -4.66 -6.85 15.73
N ILE A 196 -3.36 -7.08 15.90
CA ILE A 196 -2.35 -6.96 14.85
C ILE A 196 -1.70 -8.33 14.64
N GLY A 197 -1.67 -8.79 13.39
CA GLY A 197 -0.97 -10.00 12.96
C GLY A 197 0.04 -9.69 11.86
N ASN A 198 1.33 -9.64 12.19
CA ASN A 198 2.40 -9.34 11.24
C ASN A 198 3.12 -10.62 10.84
N GLU A 199 2.82 -11.12 9.65
CA GLU A 199 3.32 -12.38 9.11
C GLU A 199 4.37 -12.18 8.02
N ASP A 200 4.11 -11.27 7.06
CA ASP A 200 4.93 -11.07 5.87
C ASP A 200 5.82 -9.82 6.01
N TYR A 201 7.11 -10.05 6.23
CA TYR A 201 8.15 -9.02 6.35
C TYR A 201 8.94 -8.81 5.04
N SER A 202 8.47 -9.31 3.91
CA SER A 202 9.15 -9.19 2.60
C SER A 202 9.39 -7.74 2.15
N MET A 203 8.59 -6.80 2.66
CA MET A 203 8.77 -5.35 2.42
C MET A 203 10.10 -4.79 2.90
N THR A 204 10.72 -5.41 3.89
CA THR A 204 12.03 -4.98 4.40
C THR A 204 13.18 -5.35 3.45
N GLY A 205 12.91 -6.10 2.37
CA GLY A 205 13.91 -6.69 1.48
C GLY A 205 14.67 -7.86 2.13
N ALA A 206 14.21 -8.35 3.27
CA ALA A 206 14.78 -9.51 3.92
C ALA A 206 14.24 -10.81 3.29
N ASN A 207 14.96 -11.92 3.55
CA ASN A 207 14.55 -13.24 3.08
C ASN A 207 13.24 -13.67 3.77
N ALA A 208 12.46 -14.51 3.09
CA ALA A 208 11.22 -15.09 3.62
C ALA A 208 11.39 -15.86 4.97
N GLU A 209 12.63 -16.17 5.34
CA GLU A 209 12.98 -16.81 6.61
C GLU A 209 12.63 -15.97 7.85
N ILE A 210 12.48 -14.65 7.68
CA ILE A 210 12.05 -13.75 8.78
C ILE A 210 10.53 -13.64 8.90
N ASN A 211 9.76 -14.24 8.00
CA ASN A 211 8.31 -14.25 8.13
C ASN A 211 7.89 -15.00 9.40
N VAL A 212 6.77 -14.58 9.99
CA VAL A 212 6.18 -15.23 11.17
C VAL A 212 4.95 -16.02 10.73
N PRO A 213 5.09 -17.27 10.32
CA PRO A 213 3.97 -18.06 9.81
C PRO A 213 2.82 -18.12 10.83
N TYR A 214 1.60 -17.98 10.34
CA TYR A 214 0.35 -18.01 11.11
C TYR A 214 0.04 -16.78 11.97
N ALA A 215 0.89 -15.73 12.00
CA ALA A 215 0.60 -14.55 12.81
C ALA A 215 -0.73 -13.87 12.46
N VAL A 216 -1.08 -13.85 11.17
CA VAL A 216 -2.38 -13.35 10.70
C VAL A 216 -3.51 -14.29 11.11
N ASN A 217 -3.30 -15.62 11.02
CA ASN A 217 -4.29 -16.60 11.46
C ASN A 217 -4.55 -16.49 12.97
N ASP A 218 -3.51 -16.35 13.78
CA ASP A 218 -3.61 -16.17 15.23
C ASP A 218 -4.42 -14.90 15.59
N ALA A 219 -4.16 -13.82 14.87
CA ALA A 219 -4.92 -12.59 15.02
C ALA A 219 -6.42 -12.79 14.73
N MET A 220 -6.75 -13.55 13.69
CA MET A 220 -8.14 -13.86 13.33
C MET A 220 -8.82 -14.78 14.34
N VAL A 221 -8.10 -15.79 14.85
CA VAL A 221 -8.60 -16.65 15.94
C VAL A 221 -8.85 -15.82 17.20
N PHE A 222 -7.90 -14.95 17.58
CA PHE A 222 -8.07 -14.08 18.76
C PHE A 222 -9.26 -13.12 18.61
N ARG A 223 -9.55 -12.63 17.39
CA ARG A 223 -10.76 -11.86 17.11
C ARG A 223 -12.03 -12.63 17.50
N GLU A 224 -12.12 -13.92 17.15
CA GLU A 224 -13.28 -14.73 17.53
C GLU A 224 -13.41 -14.88 19.05
N TYR A 225 -12.30 -14.98 19.78
CA TYR A 225 -12.30 -14.93 21.25
C TYR A 225 -12.76 -13.56 21.78
N CYS A 226 -12.33 -12.46 21.14
CA CYS A 226 -12.81 -11.11 21.52
C CYS A 226 -14.32 -11.00 21.38
N ILE A 227 -14.90 -11.48 20.29
CA ILE A 227 -16.36 -11.46 20.09
C ILE A 227 -17.07 -12.38 21.07
N ARG A 228 -16.67 -13.66 21.11
CA ARG A 228 -17.42 -14.70 21.80
C ARG A 228 -17.16 -14.74 23.29
N THR A 229 -15.92 -14.70 23.72
CA THR A 229 -15.53 -14.84 25.13
C THR A 229 -15.49 -13.51 25.85
N PHE A 230 -14.83 -12.51 25.25
CA PHE A 230 -14.71 -11.20 25.89
C PHE A 230 -15.91 -10.29 25.62
N GLY A 231 -16.84 -10.72 24.76
CA GLY A 231 -18.07 -9.99 24.48
C GLY A 231 -17.85 -8.62 23.83
N VAL A 232 -16.76 -8.43 23.10
CA VAL A 232 -16.47 -7.21 22.37
C VAL A 232 -17.42 -7.10 21.19
N PRO A 233 -18.20 -6.02 21.02
CA PRO A 233 -19.00 -5.81 19.83
C PRO A 233 -18.13 -5.81 18.56
N ASP A 234 -18.57 -6.46 17.50
CA ASP A 234 -17.80 -6.60 16.26
C ASP A 234 -17.34 -5.26 15.65
N ASN A 235 -18.20 -4.23 15.73
CA ASN A 235 -17.88 -2.89 15.26
C ASN A 235 -16.89 -2.13 16.16
N GLN A 236 -16.49 -2.70 17.29
CA GLN A 236 -15.49 -2.17 18.23
C GLN A 236 -14.16 -2.96 18.16
N ILE A 237 -14.00 -3.79 17.13
CA ILE A 237 -12.78 -4.55 16.89
C ILE A 237 -12.10 -4.05 15.61
N LYS A 238 -10.81 -3.78 15.70
CA LYS A 238 -9.93 -3.52 14.56
C LYS A 238 -8.95 -4.67 14.41
N VAL A 239 -8.93 -5.31 13.23
CA VAL A 239 -7.93 -6.31 12.87
C VAL A 239 -7.05 -5.76 11.76
N VAL A 240 -5.74 -5.77 11.98
CA VAL A 240 -4.76 -5.19 11.07
C VAL A 240 -3.72 -6.23 10.71
N PRO A 241 -3.92 -6.96 9.61
CA PRO A 241 -2.94 -7.93 9.13
C PRO A 241 -1.78 -7.21 8.42
N ASN A 242 -0.55 -7.69 8.65
CA ASN A 242 0.67 -7.16 8.04
C ASN A 242 0.78 -5.63 8.18
N ALA A 243 0.64 -5.16 9.39
CA ALA A 243 0.60 -3.73 9.71
C ALA A 243 1.94 -3.05 9.48
N THR A 244 1.93 -1.97 8.71
CA THR A 244 3.05 -1.03 8.60
C THR A 244 3.15 -0.15 9.84
N ALA A 245 4.27 0.56 10.02
CA ALA A 245 4.43 1.49 11.14
C ALA A 245 3.32 2.55 11.19
N GLY A 246 2.95 3.10 10.02
CA GLY A 246 1.84 4.06 9.92
C GLY A 246 0.52 3.47 10.35
N MET A 247 0.17 2.28 9.88
CA MET A 247 -1.06 1.58 10.27
C MET A 247 -1.09 1.28 11.77
N MET A 248 0.02 0.81 12.34
CA MET A 248 0.10 0.52 13.78
C MET A 248 -0.14 1.80 14.61
N HIS A 249 0.49 2.91 14.24
CA HIS A 249 0.29 4.19 14.94
C HIS A 249 -1.15 4.70 14.83
N GLU A 250 -1.73 4.70 13.63
CA GLU A 250 -3.11 5.14 13.40
C GLU A 250 -4.13 4.34 14.23
N GLN A 251 -3.98 3.01 14.24
CA GLN A 251 -4.92 2.16 14.97
C GLN A 251 -4.70 2.19 16.49
N LEU A 252 -3.48 2.41 16.96
CA LEU A 252 -3.23 2.68 18.37
C LEU A 252 -3.83 4.01 18.82
N ASP A 253 -3.71 5.06 18.01
CA ASP A 253 -4.37 6.34 18.29
C ASP A 253 -5.89 6.17 18.35
N TRP A 254 -6.47 5.37 17.44
CA TRP A 254 -7.89 5.02 17.53
C TRP A 254 -8.22 4.35 18.88
N LEU A 255 -7.45 3.35 19.30
CA LEU A 255 -7.71 2.60 20.53
C LEU A 255 -7.63 3.53 21.76
N VAL A 256 -6.62 4.41 21.81
CA VAL A 256 -6.46 5.41 22.88
C VAL A 256 -7.60 6.43 22.88
N ASN A 257 -8.07 6.84 21.69
CA ASN A 257 -9.20 7.76 21.60
C ASN A 257 -10.51 7.14 22.14
N MET A 258 -10.69 5.82 22.03
CA MET A 258 -11.86 5.16 22.66
C MET A 258 -11.83 5.31 24.18
N ALA A 259 -10.67 5.19 24.82
CA ALA A 259 -10.53 5.44 26.26
C ALA A 259 -10.85 6.89 26.66
N SER A 260 -10.58 7.84 25.76
CA SER A 260 -10.86 9.26 26.01
C SER A 260 -12.36 9.60 25.88
N THR A 261 -13.10 8.83 25.10
CA THR A 261 -14.54 9.06 24.83
C THR A 261 -15.47 8.24 25.72
N ASP A 262 -14.97 7.14 26.28
CA ASP A 262 -15.72 6.23 27.14
C ASP A 262 -14.96 6.03 28.47
N PRO A 263 -15.41 6.64 29.57
CA PRO A 263 -14.76 6.54 30.90
C PRO A 263 -14.69 5.11 31.46
N GLU A 264 -15.54 4.21 30.98
CA GLU A 264 -15.58 2.80 31.40
C GLU A 264 -14.86 1.88 30.37
N ALA A 265 -14.13 2.46 29.37
CA ALA A 265 -13.48 1.69 28.31
C ALA A 265 -12.49 0.66 28.86
N GLU A 266 -12.66 -0.57 28.45
CA GLU A 266 -11.70 -1.66 28.61
C GLU A 266 -11.01 -1.91 27.26
N LEU A 267 -9.70 -1.66 27.20
CA LEU A 267 -8.92 -1.77 25.96
C LEU A 267 -8.21 -3.12 25.89
N ILE A 268 -8.38 -3.80 24.77
CA ILE A 268 -7.69 -5.05 24.45
C ILE A 268 -6.71 -4.77 23.30
N PHE A 269 -5.44 -5.02 23.54
CA PHE A 269 -4.41 -4.96 22.51
C PHE A 269 -3.76 -6.33 22.34
N TYR A 270 -3.77 -6.86 21.14
CA TYR A 270 -3.12 -8.11 20.77
C TYR A 270 -2.14 -7.89 19.62
N TYR A 271 -0.98 -8.49 19.75
CA TYR A 271 0.03 -8.46 18.69
C TYR A 271 0.66 -9.85 18.52
N SER A 272 0.71 -10.31 17.27
CA SER A 272 1.47 -11.46 16.82
C SER A 272 2.42 -11.05 15.71
N GLY A 273 3.73 -11.22 15.89
CA GLY A 273 4.77 -10.77 14.96
C GLY A 273 6.12 -10.63 15.65
N HIS A 274 7.09 -10.05 14.97
CA HIS A 274 8.41 -9.81 15.55
C HIS A 274 8.42 -8.70 16.58
N GLY A 275 9.20 -8.92 17.63
CA GLY A 275 9.64 -7.89 18.57
C GLY A 275 11.17 -7.89 18.66
N ASN A 276 11.73 -6.75 19.02
CA ASN A 276 13.17 -6.65 19.27
C ASN A 276 13.43 -5.54 20.32
N ASN A 277 14.60 -5.57 20.95
CA ASN A 277 15.02 -4.54 21.88
C ASN A 277 16.01 -3.58 21.21
N ASP A 278 15.90 -2.30 21.52
CA ASP A 278 16.97 -1.34 21.20
C ASP A 278 18.24 -1.73 21.94
N GLU A 279 19.35 -1.88 21.23
CA GLU A 279 20.60 -2.36 21.82
C GLU A 279 21.17 -1.39 22.87
N ALA A 280 20.94 -0.09 22.72
CA ALA A 280 21.46 0.95 23.58
C ALA A 280 20.56 1.20 24.80
N THR A 281 19.24 1.33 24.59
CA THR A 281 18.27 1.67 25.66
C THR A 281 17.66 0.43 26.32
N LYS A 282 17.75 -0.74 25.66
CA LYS A 282 17.10 -2.00 26.07
C LYS A 282 15.56 -1.92 26.04
N GLU A 283 15.01 -0.87 25.48
CA GLU A 283 13.56 -0.73 25.33
C GLU A 283 13.02 -1.74 24.30
N PRO A 284 11.93 -2.44 24.60
CA PRO A 284 11.31 -3.39 23.69
C PRO A 284 10.43 -2.69 22.67
N TYR A 285 10.50 -3.15 21.42
CA TYR A 285 9.71 -2.64 20.30
C TYR A 285 8.97 -3.77 19.60
N LEU A 286 7.71 -3.53 19.23
CA LEU A 286 6.97 -4.34 18.26
C LEU A 286 7.35 -3.88 16.85
N LEU A 287 7.64 -4.83 15.97
CA LEU A 287 8.13 -4.53 14.63
C LEU A 287 6.99 -4.56 13.59
N PRO A 288 6.70 -3.41 12.97
CA PRO A 288 5.88 -3.37 11.76
C PRO A 288 6.54 -4.11 10.60
N VAL A 289 5.75 -4.50 9.58
CA VAL A 289 6.27 -5.27 8.44
C VAL A 289 7.19 -4.47 7.50
N ASP A 290 7.21 -3.14 7.62
CA ASP A 290 8.03 -2.22 6.82
C ASP A 290 9.29 -1.71 7.54
N ILE A 291 9.56 -2.17 8.79
CA ILE A 291 10.69 -1.73 9.61
C ILE A 291 11.69 -2.87 9.80
N THR A 292 12.96 -2.60 9.56
CA THR A 292 14.07 -3.53 9.85
C THR A 292 14.61 -3.35 11.26
N GLY A 293 15.27 -4.37 11.79
CA GLY A 293 15.93 -4.30 13.11
C GLY A 293 16.97 -3.17 13.24
N LYS A 294 17.49 -2.63 12.13
CA LYS A 294 18.40 -1.46 12.14
C LYS A 294 17.67 -0.14 12.46
N ASN A 295 16.38 -0.06 12.18
CA ASN A 295 15.54 1.11 12.38
C ASN A 295 14.46 0.88 13.45
N ILE A 296 14.77 0.05 14.43
CA ILE A 296 13.83 -0.44 15.45
C ILE A 296 13.04 0.66 16.16
N ARG A 297 13.65 1.83 16.36
CA ARG A 297 13.01 2.98 17.01
C ARG A 297 11.85 3.60 16.21
N LEU A 298 11.64 3.15 14.98
CA LEU A 298 10.50 3.49 14.16
C LEU A 298 9.31 2.55 14.38
N GLY A 299 9.54 1.41 15.08
CA GLY A 299 8.49 0.53 15.56
C GLY A 299 7.75 1.10 16.77
N ILE A 300 6.85 0.30 17.33
CA ILE A 300 6.09 0.67 18.52
C ILE A 300 6.88 0.29 19.76
N CYS A 301 7.33 1.29 20.53
CA CYS A 301 7.96 1.06 21.82
C CYS A 301 6.92 0.60 22.84
N LEU A 302 7.17 -0.53 23.48
CA LEU A 302 6.44 -0.97 24.67
C LEU A 302 7.05 -0.23 25.85
N LEU A 303 6.55 0.96 26.17
CA LEU A 303 6.93 1.65 27.38
C LEU A 303 6.49 0.81 28.59
N TYR A 304 7.45 0.28 29.30
CA TYR A 304 7.22 -0.22 30.65
C TYR A 304 6.93 1.00 31.53
N THR A 305 5.67 1.29 31.78
CA THR A 305 5.33 2.15 32.89
C THR A 305 5.61 1.34 34.14
N SER A 306 6.78 1.57 34.76
CA SER A 306 6.99 1.14 36.15
C SER A 306 5.84 1.72 36.97
N PRO A 307 5.11 0.92 37.74
CA PRO A 307 4.19 1.49 38.71
C PRO A 307 5.04 2.32 39.71
N SER A 308 4.81 3.63 39.70
CA SER A 308 5.30 4.57 40.72
C SER A 308 4.68 4.28 42.06
#